data_1d60a575d3aadcd44f2a26b018e1d848
#
_entry.id   1d60a575d3aadcd44f2a26b018e1d848
#
_cell.length_a   1.000
_cell.length_b   1.000
_cell.length_c   1.000
_cell.angle_alpha   90.00
_cell.angle_beta   90.00
_cell.angle_gamma   90.00
#
_symmetry.space_group_name_H-M   'P 1'
#
loop_
_entity.id
_entity.type
_entity.pdbx_description
1 polymer ?
#
loop_
_entity_poly.entity_id
_entity_poly.type
_entity_poly.pdbx_seq_one_letter_code
_entity_poly.pdbx_strand_id
1 'polypeptide(L)'
;VAALINHSTLQGAKRLLYMTHLAIGDFVYQGVWLRALKAKYPHLTIDIWFDDCRTKPHDWATGRNKILGEWIDAIGDFNETYPIVSNLDERQAAIKRAQGKQYDTIVFIGKNRPEQFAKIARQISPTATIVASKSGSLLGTIKGHQYFKKLDATFNYDKLASNSQHVTDLYRQCFNIALGLEAKDLLDGKTQLSIDIKPQYRDSVKPLITALTDNDADKLVVFINHLSTATKKDYPWEQVKALLLQLNHQFNNLVFVINTPPDQLRAVEEAISQDVVLKPLPILTFTALNNFFELPALIGLCDIVISVDTATAHLAVCMGKPQVTIMASDFKLWQPLGDSLVLEGKGKAKSVTPEQVCKAFSCQVEAHFNGTGKYQPR
;
A
#
# COMPACT_ATOMS: atom_id res chain seq x y z
N VAL A 1 15.13 -6.06 24.17
CA VAL A 1 16.39 -5.91 23.40
C VAL A 1 16.62 -4.42 23.26
N ALA A 2 17.83 -3.93 23.56
CA ALA A 2 18.17 -2.52 23.36
C ALA A 2 18.09 -2.18 21.86
N ALA A 3 17.54 -1.00 21.53
CA ALA A 3 17.48 -0.53 20.16
C ALA A 3 18.89 -0.34 19.58
N LEU A 4 19.06 -0.65 18.30
CA LEU A 4 20.34 -0.49 17.60
C LEU A 4 20.72 0.98 17.44
N ILE A 5 19.75 1.87 17.28
CA ILE A 5 19.89 3.32 17.46
C ILE A 5 19.09 3.65 18.72
N ASN A 6 19.81 3.97 19.79
CA ASN A 6 19.20 4.20 21.09
C ASN A 6 18.57 5.60 21.20
N HIS A 7 17.80 5.79 22.27
CA HIS A 7 17.11 7.06 22.55
C HIS A 7 18.06 8.26 22.60
N SER A 8 19.23 8.13 23.26
CA SER A 8 20.18 9.24 23.37
C SER A 8 20.76 9.67 22.01
N THR A 9 21.01 8.71 21.11
CA THR A 9 21.43 8.99 19.74
C THR A 9 20.36 9.76 18.97
N LEU A 10 19.08 9.32 19.05
CA LEU A 10 17.98 10.01 18.38
C LEU A 10 17.70 11.39 18.99
N GLN A 11 17.86 11.52 20.31
CA GLN A 11 17.67 12.80 21.01
C GLN A 11 18.75 13.82 20.64
N GLY A 12 19.97 13.38 20.37
CA GLY A 12 21.07 14.24 19.92
C GLY A 12 21.11 14.49 18.42
N ALA A 13 20.44 13.67 17.63
CA ALA A 13 20.43 13.80 16.18
C ALA A 13 19.58 14.98 15.71
N LYS A 14 20.01 15.67 14.68
CA LYS A 14 19.25 16.75 14.02
C LYS A 14 18.52 16.22 12.79
N ARG A 15 19.13 15.28 12.06
CA ARG A 15 18.64 14.81 10.77
C ARG A 15 18.76 13.30 10.59
N LEU A 16 17.67 12.67 10.21
CA LEU A 16 17.59 11.24 9.93
C LEU A 16 17.14 11.02 8.46
N LEU A 17 17.83 10.11 7.77
CA LEU A 17 17.40 9.59 6.48
C LEU A 17 16.79 8.19 6.69
N TYR A 18 15.52 8.04 6.39
CA TYR A 18 14.86 6.76 6.33
C TYR A 18 14.90 6.22 4.90
N MET A 19 15.51 5.08 4.71
CA MET A 19 15.65 4.44 3.41
C MET A 19 14.83 3.17 3.35
N THR A 20 14.14 2.95 2.24
CA THR A 20 13.32 1.75 2.09
C THR A 20 12.92 1.53 0.63
N HIS A 21 12.58 0.28 0.29
CA HIS A 21 11.84 -0.01 -0.93
C HIS A 21 10.35 0.09 -0.61
N LEU A 22 9.70 1.14 -1.08
CA LEU A 22 8.28 1.37 -0.80
C LEU A 22 7.40 1.12 -2.03
N ALA A 23 6.33 0.37 -1.80
CA ALA A 23 5.09 0.46 -2.56
C ALA A 23 4.02 1.13 -1.66
N ILE A 24 2.87 1.48 -2.23
CA ILE A 24 1.76 2.10 -1.49
C ILE A 24 1.32 1.19 -0.33
N GLY A 25 1.18 -0.12 -0.57
CA GLY A 25 0.84 -1.09 0.46
C GLY A 25 1.87 -1.16 1.60
N ASP A 26 3.17 -1.07 1.29
CA ASP A 26 4.22 -1.02 2.32
C ASP A 26 4.10 0.25 3.17
N PHE A 27 3.78 1.39 2.54
CA PHE A 27 3.66 2.66 3.23
C PHE A 27 2.45 2.73 4.16
N VAL A 28 1.36 2.04 3.84
CA VAL A 28 0.22 1.86 4.76
C VAL A 28 0.72 1.40 6.14
N TYR A 29 1.67 0.47 6.18
CA TYR A 29 2.16 -0.13 7.43
C TYR A 29 3.40 0.55 7.99
N GLN A 30 4.28 1.10 7.17
CA GLN A 30 5.49 1.79 7.63
C GLN A 30 5.21 3.25 8.00
N GLY A 31 4.31 3.92 7.30
CA GLY A 31 3.97 5.32 7.50
C GLY A 31 3.51 5.63 8.92
N VAL A 32 2.76 4.72 9.56
CA VAL A 32 2.31 4.91 10.96
C VAL A 32 3.50 4.96 11.94
N TRP A 33 4.53 4.16 11.71
CA TRP A 33 5.74 4.16 12.53
C TRP A 33 6.63 5.37 12.27
N LEU A 34 6.70 5.83 11.03
CA LEU A 34 7.45 7.05 10.69
C LEU A 34 6.81 8.29 11.32
N ARG A 35 5.48 8.37 11.33
CA ARG A 35 4.75 9.43 12.03
C ARG A 35 4.93 9.34 13.55
N ALA A 36 4.91 8.13 14.12
CA ALA A 36 5.22 7.91 15.53
C ALA A 36 6.65 8.34 15.88
N LEU A 37 7.62 8.06 15.01
CA LEU A 37 9.00 8.54 15.17
C LEU A 37 9.05 10.07 15.21
N LYS A 38 8.39 10.74 14.26
CA LYS A 38 8.31 12.21 14.20
C LYS A 38 7.63 12.80 15.43
N ALA A 39 6.55 12.20 15.90
CA ALA A 39 5.84 12.64 17.11
C ALA A 39 6.71 12.47 18.38
N LYS A 40 7.43 11.36 18.49
CA LYS A 40 8.33 11.08 19.61
C LYS A 40 9.58 11.98 19.64
N TYR A 41 10.05 12.38 18.46
CA TYR A 41 11.24 13.24 18.27
C TYR A 41 10.90 14.45 17.36
N PRO A 42 10.13 15.44 17.85
CA PRO A 42 9.65 16.55 17.02
C PRO A 42 10.77 17.43 16.43
N HIS A 43 11.91 17.50 17.11
CA HIS A 43 13.11 18.22 16.67
C HIS A 43 13.79 17.57 15.47
N LEU A 44 13.57 16.26 15.27
CA LEU A 44 14.26 15.49 14.24
C LEU A 44 13.71 15.82 12.84
N THR A 45 14.56 16.28 11.95
CA THR A 45 14.23 16.40 10.53
C THR A 45 14.35 15.03 9.89
N ILE A 46 13.25 14.52 9.32
CA ILE A 46 13.19 13.20 8.68
C ILE A 46 13.05 13.38 7.17
N ASP A 47 13.99 12.83 6.42
CA ASP A 47 13.93 12.73 4.97
C ASP A 47 13.71 11.26 4.57
N ILE A 48 13.01 11.02 3.43
CA ILE A 48 12.66 9.67 3.00
C ILE A 48 13.30 9.35 1.64
N TRP A 49 14.13 8.32 1.62
CA TRP A 49 14.67 7.75 0.39
C TRP A 49 13.85 6.51 0.00
N PHE A 50 13.09 6.62 -1.07
CA PHE A 50 12.31 5.51 -1.61
C PHE A 50 12.64 5.16 -3.07
N ASP A 51 13.76 5.68 -3.59
CA ASP A 51 14.38 5.08 -4.77
C ASP A 51 14.75 3.63 -4.45
N ASP A 52 14.27 2.71 -5.28
CA ASP A 52 14.41 1.28 -5.03
C ASP A 52 15.79 0.70 -5.37
N CYS A 53 16.73 1.56 -5.71
CA CYS A 53 18.14 1.24 -5.99
C CYS A 53 18.35 0.24 -7.15
N ARG A 54 17.40 0.12 -8.10
CA ARG A 54 17.57 -0.72 -9.29
C ARG A 54 18.65 -0.16 -10.20
N THR A 55 19.37 -1.07 -10.87
CA THR A 55 20.34 -0.69 -11.89
C THR A 55 19.69 -0.32 -13.20
N LYS A 56 18.46 -0.84 -13.45
CA LYS A 56 17.62 -0.50 -14.60
C LYS A 56 16.24 -0.13 -14.10
N PRO A 57 15.84 1.14 -14.18
CA PRO A 57 14.49 1.58 -13.85
C PRO A 57 13.45 0.94 -14.79
N HIS A 58 12.21 0.84 -14.29
CA HIS A 58 11.07 0.37 -15.08
C HIS A 58 10.00 1.45 -15.09
N ASP A 59 9.40 1.72 -16.25
CA ASP A 59 8.41 2.77 -16.46
C ASP A 59 7.23 2.69 -15.46
N TRP A 60 6.74 1.49 -15.18
CA TRP A 60 5.68 1.26 -14.21
C TRP A 60 6.06 1.67 -12.77
N ALA A 61 7.35 1.67 -12.44
CA ALA A 61 7.82 2.09 -11.11
C ALA A 61 7.68 3.59 -10.91
N THR A 62 7.88 4.39 -11.97
CA THR A 62 7.79 5.86 -11.94
C THR A 62 6.38 6.31 -11.56
N GLY A 63 5.33 5.73 -12.15
CA GLY A 63 3.93 6.06 -11.83
C GLY A 63 3.59 5.79 -10.36
N ARG A 64 3.95 4.60 -9.85
CA ARG A 64 3.75 4.27 -8.42
C ARG A 64 4.48 5.21 -7.48
N ASN A 65 5.66 5.62 -7.88
CA ASN A 65 6.51 6.47 -7.09
C ASN A 65 5.96 7.89 -6.98
N LYS A 66 5.37 8.41 -8.06
CA LYS A 66 4.65 9.69 -8.04
C LYS A 66 3.51 9.65 -7.02
N ILE A 67 2.67 8.62 -7.08
CA ILE A 67 1.53 8.42 -6.16
C ILE A 67 2.00 8.37 -4.71
N LEU A 68 3.06 7.64 -4.43
CA LEU A 68 3.63 7.55 -3.09
C LEU A 68 4.20 8.90 -2.62
N GLY A 69 4.85 9.65 -3.51
CA GLY A 69 5.33 11.01 -3.24
C GLY A 69 4.19 11.94 -2.84
N GLU A 70 3.10 11.95 -3.59
CA GLU A 70 1.89 12.74 -3.27
C GLU A 70 1.36 12.44 -1.85
N TRP A 71 1.37 11.16 -1.45
CA TRP A 71 0.92 10.78 -0.12
C TRP A 71 1.89 11.23 0.97
N ILE A 72 3.19 10.99 0.80
CA ILE A 72 4.22 11.39 1.76
C ILE A 72 4.21 12.91 1.96
N ASP A 73 4.16 13.67 0.87
CA ASP A 73 4.14 15.14 0.91
C ASP A 73 2.88 15.68 1.59
N ALA A 74 1.74 15.03 1.39
CA ALA A 74 0.48 15.43 2.00
C ALA A 74 0.42 15.25 3.53
N ILE A 75 1.22 14.33 4.09
CA ILE A 75 1.33 14.13 5.54
C ILE A 75 1.99 15.33 6.22
N GLY A 76 2.98 15.96 5.56
CA GLY A 76 3.66 17.14 6.06
C GLY A 76 4.66 16.91 7.22
N ASP A 77 4.84 15.66 7.65
CA ASP A 77 5.76 15.28 8.75
C ASP A 77 7.22 15.13 8.26
N PHE A 78 7.42 15.01 6.96
CA PHE A 78 8.70 14.73 6.33
C PHE A 78 9.20 15.94 5.53
N ASN A 79 10.52 16.11 5.46
CA ASN A 79 11.11 17.33 4.89
C ASN A 79 11.48 17.17 3.42
N GLU A 80 12.24 16.13 3.06
CA GLU A 80 12.64 15.89 1.67
C GLU A 80 12.46 14.43 1.28
N THR A 81 12.14 14.22 0.01
CA THR A 81 11.96 12.89 -0.57
C THR A 81 12.96 12.64 -1.69
N TYR A 82 13.42 11.37 -1.80
CA TYR A 82 14.29 10.87 -2.85
C TYR A 82 13.57 9.74 -3.59
N PRO A 83 12.82 10.08 -4.65
CA PRO A 83 12.02 9.12 -5.40
C PRO A 83 12.86 8.23 -6.32
N ILE A 84 12.21 7.24 -6.94
CA ILE A 84 12.82 6.42 -7.98
C ILE A 84 13.32 7.31 -9.12
N VAL A 85 14.53 7.05 -9.54
CA VAL A 85 15.20 7.76 -10.63
C VAL A 85 15.12 6.97 -11.93
N SER A 86 15.24 7.68 -13.06
CA SER A 86 15.16 7.09 -14.39
C SER A 86 16.49 6.47 -14.86
N ASN A 87 17.62 6.87 -14.26
CA ASN A 87 18.95 6.41 -14.63
C ASN A 87 19.95 6.54 -13.47
N LEU A 88 21.17 6.05 -13.70
CA LEU A 88 22.22 6.07 -12.66
C LEU A 88 22.79 7.46 -12.40
N ASP A 89 22.79 8.36 -13.38
CA ASP A 89 23.29 9.73 -13.20
C ASP A 89 22.34 10.54 -12.31
N GLU A 90 21.05 10.39 -12.50
CA GLU A 90 20.05 10.97 -11.58
C GLU A 90 20.20 10.43 -10.16
N ARG A 91 20.47 9.11 -9.99
CA ARG A 91 20.74 8.54 -8.67
C ARG A 91 22.00 9.14 -8.06
N GLN A 92 23.05 9.32 -8.85
CA GLN A 92 24.28 9.94 -8.37
C GLN A 92 24.04 11.41 -7.95
N ALA A 93 23.22 12.14 -8.71
CA ALA A 93 22.79 13.50 -8.34
C ALA A 93 21.97 13.51 -7.03
N ALA A 94 21.06 12.54 -6.84
CA ALA A 94 20.30 12.38 -5.60
C ALA A 94 21.21 12.07 -4.41
N ILE A 95 22.20 11.19 -4.58
CA ILE A 95 23.22 10.89 -3.55
C ILE A 95 23.98 12.17 -3.17
N LYS A 96 24.44 12.94 -4.16
CA LYS A 96 25.16 14.20 -3.93
C LYS A 96 24.28 15.22 -3.19
N ARG A 97 23.02 15.33 -3.53
CA ARG A 97 22.05 16.18 -2.83
C ARG A 97 21.87 15.73 -1.37
N ALA A 98 21.75 14.42 -1.14
CA ALA A 98 21.65 13.85 0.20
C ALA A 98 22.92 14.04 1.03
N GLN A 99 24.13 13.97 0.44
CA GLN A 99 25.39 14.28 1.11
C GLN A 99 25.41 15.70 1.68
N GLY A 100 24.87 16.67 0.95
CA GLY A 100 24.76 18.07 1.41
C GLY A 100 23.87 18.28 2.63
N LYS A 101 23.03 17.30 2.99
CA LYS A 101 22.13 17.40 4.15
C LYS A 101 22.80 17.06 5.48
N GLN A 102 23.95 16.35 5.48
CA GLN A 102 24.71 15.98 6.68
C GLN A 102 23.88 15.18 7.70
N TYR A 103 23.43 13.98 7.30
CA TYR A 103 22.64 13.10 8.18
C TYR A 103 23.48 12.58 9.36
N ASP A 104 22.91 12.67 10.57
CA ASP A 104 23.45 12.08 11.80
C ASP A 104 23.15 10.57 11.85
N THR A 105 22.01 10.19 11.29
CA THR A 105 21.47 8.83 11.36
C THR A 105 20.86 8.44 10.03
N ILE A 106 21.15 7.20 9.58
CA ILE A 106 20.52 6.59 8.40
C ILE A 106 19.98 5.22 8.79
N VAL A 107 18.72 4.96 8.45
CA VAL A 107 18.05 3.68 8.73
C VAL A 107 17.51 3.09 7.45
N PHE A 108 17.84 1.84 7.17
CA PHE A 108 17.22 1.07 6.10
C PHE A 108 16.36 -0.07 6.68
N ILE A 109 15.08 -0.09 6.33
CA ILE A 109 14.16 -1.19 6.64
C ILE A 109 13.53 -1.70 5.34
N GLY A 110 13.88 -2.93 4.96
CA GLY A 110 13.34 -3.56 3.76
C GLY A 110 14.02 -4.89 3.45
N LYS A 111 13.42 -5.64 2.54
CA LYS A 111 13.93 -6.95 2.10
C LYS A 111 14.77 -6.85 0.82
N ASN A 112 14.37 -5.97 -0.09
CA ASN A 112 14.90 -5.94 -1.44
C ASN A 112 16.20 -5.14 -1.53
N ARG A 113 17.23 -5.72 -2.16
CA ARG A 113 18.52 -5.08 -2.47
C ARG A 113 19.23 -4.40 -1.27
N PRO A 114 19.26 -5.03 -0.08
CA PRO A 114 19.82 -4.41 1.12
C PRO A 114 21.30 -4.01 0.95
N GLU A 115 22.08 -4.73 0.14
CA GLU A 115 23.45 -4.41 -0.17
C GLU A 115 23.60 -3.09 -0.95
N GLN A 116 22.65 -2.77 -1.83
CA GLN A 116 22.66 -1.51 -2.57
C GLN A 116 22.29 -0.34 -1.65
N PHE A 117 21.29 -0.52 -0.79
CA PHE A 117 20.94 0.48 0.22
C PHE A 117 22.10 0.72 1.18
N ALA A 118 22.79 -0.32 1.66
CA ALA A 118 23.97 -0.21 2.52
C ALA A 118 25.11 0.55 1.84
N LYS A 119 25.36 0.27 0.55
CA LYS A 119 26.35 0.99 -0.26
C LYS A 119 26.02 2.48 -0.36
N ILE A 120 24.77 2.80 -0.74
CA ILE A 120 24.32 4.18 -0.93
C ILE A 120 24.31 4.94 0.39
N ALA A 121 23.81 4.34 1.47
CA ALA A 121 23.79 4.96 2.79
C ALA A 121 25.21 5.43 3.22
N ARG A 122 26.21 4.58 3.06
CA ARG A 122 27.60 4.95 3.40
C ARG A 122 28.24 5.92 2.41
N GLN A 123 27.78 5.95 1.14
CA GLN A 123 28.15 7.02 0.19
C GLN A 123 27.55 8.37 0.59
N ILE A 124 26.30 8.39 1.06
CA ILE A 124 25.62 9.61 1.52
C ILE A 124 26.32 10.18 2.75
N SER A 125 26.62 9.35 3.75
CA SER A 125 27.33 9.80 4.94
C SER A 125 28.39 8.80 5.37
N PRO A 126 29.68 9.19 5.36
CA PRO A 126 30.75 8.36 5.89
C PRO A 126 30.75 8.25 7.43
N THR A 127 30.10 9.19 8.12
CA THR A 127 30.14 9.35 9.59
C THR A 127 28.83 9.11 10.31
N ALA A 128 27.71 9.08 9.61
CA ALA A 128 26.41 8.82 10.23
C ALA A 128 26.35 7.44 10.91
N THR A 129 25.59 7.35 11.98
CA THR A 129 25.18 6.05 12.54
C THR A 129 24.21 5.37 11.56
N ILE A 130 24.60 4.24 10.97
CA ILE A 130 23.82 3.53 9.97
C ILE A 130 23.39 2.16 10.47
N VAL A 131 22.07 1.94 10.51
CA VAL A 131 21.45 0.65 10.82
C VAL A 131 20.66 0.15 9.62
N ALA A 132 20.85 -1.11 9.25
CA ALA A 132 20.18 -1.69 8.11
C ALA A 132 19.63 -3.09 8.37
N SER A 133 18.46 -3.38 7.79
CA SER A 133 17.99 -4.75 7.63
C SER A 133 18.82 -5.51 6.59
N LYS A 134 19.02 -6.81 6.82
CA LYS A 134 19.61 -7.76 5.87
C LYS A 134 18.58 -8.82 5.50
N SER A 135 18.55 -9.23 4.25
CA SER A 135 17.82 -10.42 3.83
C SER A 135 18.74 -11.65 3.79
N GLY A 136 18.18 -12.82 4.10
CA GLY A 136 18.94 -14.05 4.34
C GLY A 136 19.40 -14.83 3.12
N SER A 137 19.41 -14.27 1.90
CA SER A 137 19.94 -15.03 0.76
C SER A 137 21.45 -15.18 0.91
N LEU A 138 21.94 -16.45 0.86
CA LEU A 138 23.38 -16.77 0.96
C LEU A 138 24.22 -15.95 -0.03
N LEU A 139 23.78 -15.83 -1.27
CA LEU A 139 24.46 -15.03 -2.29
C LEU A 139 24.42 -13.52 -2.00
N GLY A 140 23.31 -13.00 -1.49
CA GLY A 140 23.18 -11.62 -1.07
C GLY A 140 24.08 -11.31 0.15
N THR A 141 24.20 -12.27 1.06
CA THR A 141 25.07 -12.13 2.24
C THR A 141 26.56 -12.09 1.83
N ILE A 142 26.98 -12.95 0.92
CA ILE A 142 28.38 -12.98 0.44
C ILE A 142 28.69 -11.69 -0.35
N LYS A 143 27.87 -11.34 -1.33
CA LYS A 143 28.05 -10.11 -2.14
C LYS A 143 27.91 -8.83 -1.33
N GLY A 144 27.02 -8.82 -0.34
CA GLY A 144 26.77 -7.67 0.52
C GLY A 144 27.77 -7.50 1.67
N HIS A 145 28.56 -8.52 2.00
CA HIS A 145 29.42 -8.51 3.18
C HIS A 145 30.33 -7.30 3.24
N GLN A 146 30.95 -6.93 2.14
CA GLN A 146 31.85 -5.75 2.06
C GLN A 146 31.15 -4.40 2.34
N TYR A 147 29.83 -4.34 2.15
CA TYR A 147 29.02 -3.14 2.43
C TYR A 147 28.47 -3.18 3.86
N PHE A 148 27.94 -4.32 4.30
CA PHE A 148 27.37 -4.46 5.63
C PHE A 148 28.39 -4.30 6.76
N LYS A 149 29.64 -4.73 6.58
CA LYS A 149 30.72 -4.51 7.57
C LYS A 149 31.08 -3.04 7.79
N LYS A 150 30.64 -2.14 6.90
CA LYS A 150 30.85 -0.68 7.03
C LYS A 150 29.69 0.00 7.76
N LEU A 151 28.66 -0.73 8.15
CA LEU A 151 27.52 -0.22 8.90
C LEU A 151 27.75 -0.41 10.40
N ASP A 152 27.09 0.41 11.21
CA ASP A 152 27.23 0.35 12.65
C ASP A 152 26.50 -0.86 13.24
N ALA A 153 25.30 -1.18 12.69
CA ALA A 153 24.58 -2.38 13.07
C ALA A 153 23.68 -2.90 11.95
N THR A 154 23.30 -4.17 12.05
CA THR A 154 22.38 -4.81 11.11
C THR A 154 21.46 -5.80 11.84
N PHE A 155 20.26 -6.03 11.28
CA PHE A 155 19.34 -7.05 11.76
C PHE A 155 18.78 -7.89 10.60
N ASN A 156 18.26 -9.10 10.91
CA ASN A 156 17.81 -10.04 9.90
C ASN A 156 16.31 -9.90 9.65
N TYR A 157 15.94 -9.32 8.50
CA TYR A 157 14.56 -9.10 8.08
C TYR A 157 13.79 -10.41 7.89
N ASP A 158 14.39 -11.42 7.23
CA ASP A 158 13.70 -12.68 6.92
C ASP A 158 13.43 -13.49 8.20
N LYS A 159 14.33 -13.43 9.20
CA LYS A 159 14.08 -14.03 10.50
C LYS A 159 12.91 -13.36 11.22
N LEU A 160 12.78 -12.06 11.14
CA LEU A 160 11.64 -11.35 11.70
C LEU A 160 10.36 -11.69 10.95
N ALA A 161 10.41 -11.71 9.60
CA ALA A 161 9.27 -12.05 8.77
C ALA A 161 8.76 -13.48 9.04
N SER A 162 9.68 -14.47 9.22
CA SER A 162 9.28 -15.84 9.52
C SER A 162 8.64 -16.03 10.90
N ASN A 163 8.90 -15.10 11.83
CA ASN A 163 8.34 -15.11 13.18
C ASN A 163 7.10 -14.20 13.30
N SER A 164 6.73 -13.50 12.24
CA SER A 164 5.57 -12.58 12.22
C SER A 164 4.34 -13.28 11.65
N GLN A 165 3.20 -13.06 12.26
CA GLN A 165 1.92 -13.55 11.73
C GLN A 165 1.38 -12.62 10.63
N HIS A 166 1.66 -11.33 10.73
CA HIS A 166 1.21 -10.31 9.81
C HIS A 166 2.30 -9.26 9.59
N VAL A 167 2.22 -8.50 8.49
CA VAL A 167 3.17 -7.44 8.14
C VAL A 167 3.23 -6.31 9.19
N THR A 168 2.16 -6.06 9.92
CA THR A 168 2.15 -5.13 11.07
C THR A 168 3.08 -5.58 12.19
N ASP A 169 3.12 -6.89 12.50
CA ASP A 169 4.05 -7.46 13.49
C ASP A 169 5.49 -7.33 13.01
N LEU A 170 5.71 -7.60 11.73
CA LEU A 170 7.02 -7.49 11.12
C LEU A 170 7.56 -6.07 11.24
N TYR A 171 6.79 -5.06 10.82
CA TYR A 171 7.26 -3.67 10.91
C TYR A 171 7.36 -3.19 12.35
N ARG A 172 6.46 -3.59 13.24
CA ARG A 172 6.60 -3.33 14.67
C ARG A 172 7.95 -3.82 15.21
N GLN A 173 8.34 -5.06 14.88
CA GLN A 173 9.63 -5.61 15.28
C GLN A 173 10.81 -4.86 14.63
N CYS A 174 10.72 -4.53 13.34
CA CYS A 174 11.77 -3.78 12.64
C CYS A 174 12.00 -2.40 13.26
N PHE A 175 10.95 -1.63 13.50
CA PHE A 175 11.05 -0.29 14.09
C PHE A 175 11.47 -0.34 15.57
N ASN A 176 11.04 -1.36 16.31
CA ASN A 176 11.49 -1.58 17.67
C ASN A 176 13.01 -1.87 17.74
N ILE A 177 13.49 -2.84 16.94
CA ILE A 177 14.90 -3.21 16.91
C ILE A 177 15.76 -2.07 16.40
N ALA A 178 15.34 -1.39 15.32
CA ALA A 178 16.15 -0.33 14.73
C ALA A 178 16.17 0.95 15.57
N LEU A 179 15.01 1.39 16.08
CA LEU A 179 14.78 2.75 16.61
C LEU A 179 14.17 2.78 18.03
N GLY A 180 13.90 1.63 18.63
CA GLY A 180 13.29 1.55 19.96
C GLY A 180 11.84 2.09 20.02
N LEU A 181 11.11 2.02 18.90
CA LEU A 181 9.69 2.38 18.90
C LEU A 181 8.85 1.20 19.40
N GLU A 182 7.88 1.50 20.25
CA GLU A 182 6.94 0.54 20.83
C GLU A 182 5.50 0.88 20.45
N ALA A 183 4.59 -0.05 20.62
CA ALA A 183 3.17 0.16 20.32
C ALA A 183 2.58 1.40 21.02
N LYS A 184 3.05 1.73 22.23
CA LYS A 184 2.65 2.93 22.98
C LYS A 184 3.08 4.26 22.33
N ASP A 185 4.05 4.22 21.41
CA ASP A 185 4.52 5.40 20.70
C ASP A 185 3.64 5.72 19.47
N LEU A 186 2.74 4.79 19.08
CA LEU A 186 1.81 5.03 17.98
C LEU A 186 0.81 6.11 18.34
N LEU A 187 0.52 6.99 17.40
CA LEU A 187 -0.47 8.05 17.57
C LEU A 187 -1.83 7.43 17.91
N ASP A 188 -2.49 7.96 18.94
CA ASP A 188 -3.80 7.51 19.42
C ASP A 188 -3.85 6.10 20.01
N GLY A 189 -2.71 5.49 20.34
CA GLY A 189 -2.63 4.13 20.91
C GLY A 189 -3.21 3.03 20.00
N LYS A 190 -3.50 3.35 18.75
CA LYS A 190 -4.12 2.45 17.78
C LYS A 190 -3.11 2.14 16.67
N THR A 191 -2.93 0.86 16.40
CA THR A 191 -2.34 0.38 15.13
C THR A 191 -3.26 0.70 13.95
N GLN A 192 -4.23 1.58 14.13
CA GLN A 192 -5.27 1.82 13.14
C GLN A 192 -4.65 2.50 11.92
N LEU A 193 -4.54 1.69 10.89
CA LEU A 193 -4.15 2.13 9.57
C LEU A 193 -5.22 3.13 9.10
N SER A 194 -4.82 4.36 8.86
CA SER A 194 -5.72 5.40 8.37
C SER A 194 -5.01 6.25 7.34
N ILE A 195 -5.79 6.76 6.41
CA ILE A 195 -5.35 7.77 5.46
C ILE A 195 -6.21 9.01 5.66
N ASP A 196 -5.55 10.15 5.85
CA ASP A 196 -6.24 11.42 5.99
C ASP A 196 -6.56 12.01 4.62
N ILE A 197 -7.86 12.13 4.33
CA ILE A 197 -8.36 12.59 3.04
C ILE A 197 -8.97 13.98 3.21
N LYS A 198 -8.35 14.98 2.62
CA LYS A 198 -8.85 16.34 2.63
C LYS A 198 -10.23 16.43 1.95
N PRO A 199 -11.15 17.32 2.43
CA PRO A 199 -12.50 17.45 1.89
C PRO A 199 -12.56 17.59 0.37
N GLN A 200 -11.66 18.38 -0.21
CA GLN A 200 -11.61 18.62 -1.65
C GLN A 200 -11.58 17.34 -2.51
N TYR A 201 -10.91 16.26 -2.04
CA TYR A 201 -10.85 15.00 -2.78
C TYR A 201 -12.14 14.20 -2.65
N ARG A 202 -12.83 14.30 -1.51
CA ARG A 202 -14.18 13.72 -1.35
C ARG A 202 -15.19 14.44 -2.23
N ASP A 203 -15.11 15.78 -2.25
CA ASP A 203 -16.02 16.62 -3.01
C ASP A 203 -15.83 16.42 -4.53
N SER A 204 -14.61 16.13 -4.99
CA SER A 204 -14.35 15.87 -6.42
C SER A 204 -14.94 14.54 -6.91
N VAL A 205 -15.01 13.50 -6.06
CA VAL A 205 -15.52 12.18 -6.46
C VAL A 205 -16.98 11.92 -6.04
N LYS A 206 -17.51 12.67 -5.07
CA LYS A 206 -18.88 12.51 -4.58
C LYS A 206 -19.94 12.61 -5.69
N PRO A 207 -19.87 13.57 -6.65
CA PRO A 207 -20.84 13.64 -7.75
C PRO A 207 -20.91 12.36 -8.58
N LEU A 208 -19.80 11.62 -8.73
CA LEU A 208 -19.76 10.38 -9.47
C LEU A 208 -20.65 9.30 -8.81
N ILE A 209 -20.56 9.18 -7.49
CA ILE A 209 -21.38 8.22 -6.73
C ILE A 209 -22.83 8.67 -6.70
N THR A 210 -23.09 9.97 -6.52
CA THR A 210 -24.46 10.53 -6.54
C THR A 210 -25.16 10.23 -7.86
N ALA A 211 -24.46 10.44 -8.98
CA ALA A 211 -25.01 10.11 -10.32
C ALA A 211 -25.20 8.61 -10.53
N LEU A 212 -24.26 7.76 -10.04
CA LEU A 212 -24.33 6.31 -10.17
C LEU A 212 -25.53 5.71 -9.38
N THR A 213 -25.84 6.29 -8.24
CA THR A 213 -26.92 5.83 -7.34
C THR A 213 -28.26 6.50 -7.65
N ASP A 214 -28.34 7.45 -8.57
CA ASP A 214 -29.51 8.33 -8.75
C ASP A 214 -29.95 9.02 -7.45
N ASN A 215 -28.97 9.30 -6.58
CA ASN A 215 -29.15 9.85 -5.23
C ASN A 215 -30.01 8.94 -4.29
N ASP A 216 -30.14 7.65 -4.62
CA ASP A 216 -30.85 6.66 -3.81
C ASP A 216 -29.90 6.11 -2.73
N ALA A 217 -30.23 6.36 -1.46
CA ALA A 217 -29.44 5.95 -0.30
C ALA A 217 -29.47 4.42 -0.04
N ASP A 218 -30.46 3.72 -0.58
CA ASP A 218 -30.62 2.28 -0.44
C ASP A 218 -29.79 1.49 -1.47
N LYS A 219 -29.18 2.15 -2.44
CA LYS A 219 -28.22 1.52 -3.34
C LYS A 219 -26.96 1.10 -2.59
N LEU A 220 -26.53 -0.14 -2.82
CA LEU A 220 -25.28 -0.68 -2.29
C LEU A 220 -24.16 -0.51 -3.33
N VAL A 221 -23.19 0.34 -3.01
CA VAL A 221 -22.08 0.68 -3.91
C VAL A 221 -20.93 -0.31 -3.74
N VAL A 222 -20.66 -1.10 -4.77
CA VAL A 222 -19.62 -2.13 -4.80
C VAL A 222 -18.41 -1.62 -5.56
N PHE A 223 -17.27 -1.48 -4.89
CA PHE A 223 -15.99 -1.12 -5.52
C PHE A 223 -15.25 -2.38 -5.94
N ILE A 224 -14.83 -2.49 -7.20
CA ILE A 224 -14.14 -3.65 -7.76
C ILE A 224 -12.77 -3.23 -8.30
N ASN A 225 -11.70 -3.86 -7.79
CA ASN A 225 -10.35 -3.73 -8.31
C ASN A 225 -9.82 -5.11 -8.72
N HIS A 226 -9.79 -5.37 -10.03
CA HIS A 226 -9.48 -6.69 -10.57
C HIS A 226 -8.08 -6.81 -11.17
N LEU A 227 -7.36 -5.71 -11.32
CA LEU A 227 -6.03 -5.66 -11.92
C LEU A 227 -4.94 -5.35 -10.88
N SER A 228 -3.74 -5.83 -11.17
CA SER A 228 -2.54 -5.65 -10.35
C SER A 228 -1.32 -5.34 -11.23
N THR A 229 -0.15 -5.22 -10.61
CA THR A 229 1.14 -5.12 -11.33
C THR A 229 1.75 -6.48 -11.66
N ALA A 230 1.04 -7.58 -11.41
CA ALA A 230 1.53 -8.95 -11.63
C ALA A 230 0.39 -9.84 -12.14
N THR A 231 0.49 -10.29 -13.38
CA THR A 231 -0.55 -11.06 -14.10
C THR A 231 -1.10 -12.27 -13.31
N LYS A 232 -0.28 -12.90 -12.47
CA LYS A 232 -0.76 -14.00 -11.61
C LYS A 232 -1.78 -13.56 -10.54
N LYS A 233 -1.79 -12.27 -10.19
CA LYS A 233 -2.70 -11.66 -9.23
C LYS A 233 -3.95 -11.08 -9.90
N ASP A 234 -3.96 -10.92 -11.22
CA ASP A 234 -5.09 -10.34 -11.94
C ASP A 234 -6.28 -11.30 -11.93
N TYR A 235 -7.47 -10.73 -11.80
CA TYR A 235 -8.73 -11.42 -11.97
C TYR A 235 -9.26 -11.08 -13.36
N PRO A 236 -9.38 -12.06 -14.29
CA PRO A 236 -9.65 -11.81 -15.69
C PRO A 236 -11.00 -11.14 -15.93
N TRP A 237 -11.12 -10.33 -16.98
CA TRP A 237 -12.34 -9.60 -17.31
C TRP A 237 -13.57 -10.51 -17.46
N GLU A 238 -13.43 -11.68 -18.07
CA GLU A 238 -14.53 -12.66 -18.21
C GLU A 238 -15.07 -13.13 -16.85
N GLN A 239 -14.18 -13.28 -15.85
CA GLN A 239 -14.60 -13.62 -14.49
C GLN A 239 -15.25 -12.42 -13.78
N VAL A 240 -14.76 -11.19 -14.03
CA VAL A 240 -15.41 -9.97 -13.54
C VAL A 240 -16.81 -9.85 -14.12
N LYS A 241 -16.96 -10.04 -15.43
CA LYS A 241 -18.27 -10.06 -16.09
C LYS A 241 -19.23 -11.09 -15.47
N ALA A 242 -18.77 -12.33 -15.31
CA ALA A 242 -19.57 -13.39 -14.69
C ALA A 242 -19.97 -13.02 -13.24
N LEU A 243 -19.04 -12.44 -12.47
CA LEU A 243 -19.29 -11.97 -11.11
C LEU A 243 -20.36 -10.86 -11.08
N LEU A 244 -20.25 -9.84 -11.93
CA LEU A 244 -21.24 -8.75 -12.01
C LEU A 244 -22.63 -9.27 -12.28
N LEU A 245 -22.77 -10.21 -13.22
CA LEU A 245 -24.05 -10.83 -13.56
C LEU A 245 -24.64 -11.66 -12.40
N GLN A 246 -23.80 -12.45 -11.72
CA GLN A 246 -24.23 -13.23 -10.56
C GLN A 246 -24.67 -12.34 -9.40
N LEU A 247 -23.92 -11.30 -9.09
CA LEU A 247 -24.23 -10.33 -8.03
C LEU A 247 -25.55 -9.60 -8.37
N ASN A 248 -25.69 -9.11 -9.59
CA ASN A 248 -26.92 -8.45 -10.03
C ASN A 248 -28.13 -9.38 -10.04
N HIS A 249 -27.94 -10.68 -10.24
CA HIS A 249 -28.99 -11.67 -10.12
C HIS A 249 -29.41 -11.92 -8.66
N GLN A 250 -28.47 -11.81 -7.70
CA GLN A 250 -28.76 -12.11 -6.29
C GLN A 250 -29.27 -10.91 -5.49
N PHE A 251 -28.99 -9.68 -5.92
CA PHE A 251 -29.37 -8.45 -5.23
C PHE A 251 -30.07 -7.47 -6.17
N ASN A 252 -31.03 -6.71 -5.63
CA ASN A 252 -31.84 -5.80 -6.43
C ASN A 252 -31.26 -4.39 -6.59
N ASN A 253 -30.34 -4.00 -5.69
CA ASN A 253 -29.96 -2.61 -5.48
C ASN A 253 -28.45 -2.35 -5.63
N LEU A 254 -27.69 -3.25 -6.28
CA LEU A 254 -26.26 -3.05 -6.48
C LEU A 254 -25.98 -2.02 -7.57
N VAL A 255 -24.96 -1.20 -7.31
CA VAL A 255 -24.26 -0.38 -8.31
C VAL A 255 -22.77 -0.65 -8.21
N PHE A 256 -22.05 -0.58 -9.33
CA PHE A 256 -20.69 -1.05 -9.42
C PHE A 256 -19.72 0.08 -9.81
N VAL A 257 -18.59 0.16 -9.11
CA VAL A 257 -17.45 1.00 -9.48
C VAL A 257 -16.29 0.09 -9.85
N ILE A 258 -15.82 0.13 -11.08
CA ILE A 258 -14.68 -0.66 -11.55
C ILE A 258 -13.45 0.22 -11.62
N ASN A 259 -12.47 -0.05 -10.74
CA ASN A 259 -11.18 0.62 -10.76
C ASN A 259 -10.33 0.12 -11.93
N THR A 260 -9.89 1.02 -12.76
CA THR A 260 -9.19 0.73 -14.00
C THR A 260 -7.92 1.57 -14.11
N PRO A 261 -6.78 1.00 -14.52
CA PRO A 261 -5.59 1.78 -14.83
C PRO A 261 -5.86 2.78 -15.97
N PRO A 262 -5.21 3.96 -15.98
CA PRO A 262 -5.47 5.01 -16.97
C PRO A 262 -5.35 4.56 -18.42
N ASP A 263 -4.38 3.69 -18.71
CA ASP A 263 -4.11 3.13 -20.04
C ASP A 263 -5.16 2.10 -20.51
N GLN A 264 -5.98 1.59 -19.61
CA GLN A 264 -7.02 0.60 -19.91
C GLN A 264 -8.45 1.17 -19.78
N LEU A 265 -8.61 2.38 -19.28
CA LEU A 265 -9.92 2.99 -19.00
C LEU A 265 -10.85 2.91 -20.22
N ARG A 266 -10.39 3.41 -21.36
CA ARG A 266 -11.19 3.42 -22.59
C ARG A 266 -11.55 2.03 -23.08
N ALA A 267 -10.63 1.07 -23.00
CA ALA A 267 -10.91 -0.31 -23.42
C ALA A 267 -11.97 -0.99 -22.55
N VAL A 268 -11.97 -0.72 -21.24
CA VAL A 268 -12.97 -1.25 -20.31
C VAL A 268 -14.33 -0.58 -20.54
N GLU A 269 -14.38 0.74 -20.77
CA GLU A 269 -15.62 1.47 -21.12
C GLU A 269 -16.24 0.95 -22.42
N GLU A 270 -15.42 0.75 -23.45
CA GLU A 270 -15.87 0.18 -24.72
C GLU A 270 -16.38 -1.26 -24.52
N ALA A 271 -15.69 -2.10 -23.75
CA ALA A 271 -16.12 -3.47 -23.46
C ALA A 271 -17.47 -3.52 -22.73
N ILE A 272 -17.72 -2.61 -21.79
CA ILE A 272 -19.01 -2.51 -21.08
C ILE A 272 -20.11 -2.02 -22.03
N SER A 273 -19.86 -0.96 -22.79
CA SER A 273 -20.87 -0.31 -23.64
C SER A 273 -21.30 -1.18 -24.83
N GLN A 274 -20.43 -2.05 -25.33
CA GLN A 274 -20.70 -2.96 -26.43
C GLN A 274 -21.33 -4.30 -25.99
N ASP A 275 -21.22 -4.63 -24.70
CA ASP A 275 -21.73 -5.87 -24.16
C ASP A 275 -23.22 -5.75 -23.80
N VAL A 276 -24.07 -6.52 -24.48
CA VAL A 276 -25.54 -6.45 -24.36
C VAL A 276 -26.05 -6.78 -22.95
N VAL A 277 -25.29 -7.53 -22.16
CA VAL A 277 -25.66 -7.93 -20.78
C VAL A 277 -25.06 -7.03 -19.71
N LEU A 278 -23.94 -6.39 -19.99
CA LEU A 278 -23.33 -5.42 -19.05
C LEU A 278 -23.86 -4.01 -19.23
N LYS A 279 -24.19 -3.61 -20.46
CA LYS A 279 -24.69 -2.28 -20.79
C LYS A 279 -25.86 -1.78 -19.92
N PRO A 280 -26.86 -2.62 -19.55
CA PRO A 280 -27.96 -2.17 -18.69
C PRO A 280 -27.59 -2.10 -17.20
N LEU A 281 -26.44 -2.58 -16.79
CA LEU A 281 -26.02 -2.53 -15.37
C LEU A 281 -25.54 -1.13 -15.01
N PRO A 282 -25.80 -0.66 -13.77
CA PRO A 282 -25.27 0.60 -13.27
C PRO A 282 -23.78 0.45 -12.91
N ILE A 283 -22.92 0.68 -13.91
CA ILE A 283 -21.45 0.54 -13.79
C ILE A 283 -20.80 1.88 -14.07
N LEU A 284 -19.95 2.32 -13.14
CA LEU A 284 -19.00 3.42 -13.29
C LEU A 284 -17.59 2.85 -13.46
N THR A 285 -16.88 3.19 -14.51
CA THR A 285 -15.44 3.00 -14.60
C THR A 285 -14.73 4.17 -13.96
N PHE A 286 -13.71 3.89 -13.17
CA PHE A 286 -12.99 4.91 -12.42
C PHE A 286 -11.47 4.75 -12.54
N THR A 287 -10.79 5.86 -12.66
CA THR A 287 -9.34 5.98 -12.46
C THR A 287 -9.03 7.32 -11.78
N ALA A 288 -8.11 7.33 -10.83
CA ALA A 288 -7.62 8.56 -10.23
C ALA A 288 -6.68 9.27 -11.20
N LEU A 289 -7.17 10.31 -11.89
CA LEU A 289 -6.44 11.03 -12.93
C LEU A 289 -5.64 12.23 -12.40
N ASN A 290 -6.23 12.97 -11.47
CA ASN A 290 -5.67 14.25 -11.03
C ASN A 290 -4.77 14.10 -9.81
N ASN A 291 -5.19 13.25 -8.85
CA ASN A 291 -4.45 13.05 -7.61
C ASN A 291 -4.73 11.67 -7.02
N PHE A 292 -3.72 11.09 -6.35
CA PHE A 292 -3.85 9.80 -5.66
C PHE A 292 -5.04 9.73 -4.70
N PHE A 293 -5.32 10.82 -3.95
CA PHE A 293 -6.35 10.82 -2.92
C PHE A 293 -7.78 10.68 -3.46
N GLU A 294 -8.00 10.83 -4.77
CA GLU A 294 -9.29 10.52 -5.39
C GLU A 294 -9.65 9.04 -5.22
N LEU A 295 -8.66 8.12 -5.28
CA LEU A 295 -8.90 6.69 -5.11
C LEU A 295 -9.39 6.32 -3.70
N PRO A 296 -8.66 6.61 -2.61
CA PRO A 296 -9.17 6.31 -1.27
C PRO A 296 -10.41 7.15 -0.91
N ALA A 297 -10.59 8.36 -1.46
CA ALA A 297 -11.81 9.14 -1.29
C ALA A 297 -13.02 8.41 -1.89
N LEU A 298 -12.90 7.87 -3.09
CA LEU A 298 -13.95 7.11 -3.74
C LEU A 298 -14.23 5.78 -3.01
N ILE A 299 -13.19 5.05 -2.60
CA ILE A 299 -13.33 3.84 -1.76
C ILE A 299 -14.12 4.18 -0.48
N GLY A 300 -13.84 5.33 0.14
CA GLY A 300 -14.55 5.81 1.33
C GLY A 300 -16.05 6.07 1.11
N LEU A 301 -16.47 6.35 -0.11
CA LEU A 301 -17.88 6.57 -0.48
C LEU A 301 -18.57 5.27 -0.92
N CYS A 302 -17.81 4.20 -1.20
CA CYS A 302 -18.37 2.89 -1.49
C CYS A 302 -18.73 2.14 -0.20
N ASP A 303 -19.58 1.14 -0.29
CA ASP A 303 -20.05 0.37 0.85
C ASP A 303 -19.20 -0.87 1.10
N ILE A 304 -18.82 -1.57 0.04
CA ILE A 304 -18.06 -2.83 0.10
C ILE A 304 -17.04 -2.88 -1.04
N VAL A 305 -15.92 -3.55 -0.79
CA VAL A 305 -14.82 -3.67 -1.75
C VAL A 305 -14.60 -5.13 -2.16
N ILE A 306 -14.43 -5.38 -3.45
CA ILE A 306 -13.89 -6.63 -3.99
C ILE A 306 -12.55 -6.27 -4.64
N SER A 307 -11.45 -6.80 -4.13
CA SER A 307 -10.12 -6.48 -4.66
C SER A 307 -9.23 -7.71 -4.79
N VAL A 308 -8.40 -7.73 -5.82
CA VAL A 308 -7.24 -8.62 -5.83
C VAL A 308 -6.19 -8.09 -4.85
N ASP A 309 -5.18 -8.92 -4.51
CA ASP A 309 -4.06 -8.58 -3.63
C ASP A 309 -3.20 -7.43 -4.20
N THR A 310 -3.60 -6.21 -3.87
CA THR A 310 -2.96 -4.95 -4.28
C THR A 310 -3.03 -3.89 -3.16
N ALA A 311 -2.43 -2.74 -3.41
CA ALA A 311 -2.54 -1.58 -2.54
C ALA A 311 -4.01 -1.19 -2.24
N THR A 312 -4.93 -1.40 -3.18
CA THR A 312 -6.35 -1.09 -3.03
C THR A 312 -7.00 -1.84 -1.86
N ALA A 313 -6.66 -3.12 -1.67
CA ALA A 313 -7.16 -3.90 -0.53
C ALA A 313 -6.71 -3.30 0.82
N HIS A 314 -5.47 -2.80 0.90
CA HIS A 314 -4.96 -2.13 2.10
C HIS A 314 -5.53 -0.72 2.28
N LEU A 315 -5.82 0.00 1.20
CA LEU A 315 -6.54 1.28 1.27
C LEU A 315 -7.99 1.08 1.76
N ALA A 316 -8.66 -0.02 1.36
CA ALA A 316 -9.98 -0.36 1.88
C ALA A 316 -9.96 -0.56 3.41
N VAL A 317 -8.90 -1.20 3.95
CA VAL A 317 -8.68 -1.29 5.40
C VAL A 317 -8.54 0.10 6.03
N CYS A 318 -7.75 1.00 5.42
CA CYS A 318 -7.59 2.37 5.92
C CYS A 318 -8.92 3.15 5.94
N MET A 319 -9.83 2.81 5.02
CA MET A 319 -11.15 3.42 4.92
C MET A 319 -12.24 2.71 5.75
N GLY A 320 -11.87 1.64 6.50
CA GLY A 320 -12.79 0.87 7.34
C GLY A 320 -13.87 0.15 6.53
N LYS A 321 -13.57 -0.30 5.31
CA LYS A 321 -14.55 -0.95 4.44
C LYS A 321 -14.52 -2.47 4.57
N PRO A 322 -15.69 -3.12 4.69
CA PRO A 322 -15.79 -4.55 4.53
C PRO A 322 -15.34 -4.94 3.12
N GLN A 323 -14.63 -6.07 3.01
CA GLN A 323 -14.10 -6.44 1.70
C GLN A 323 -14.00 -7.95 1.48
N VAL A 324 -14.01 -8.33 0.21
CA VAL A 324 -13.59 -9.65 -0.28
C VAL A 324 -12.28 -9.48 -1.03
N THR A 325 -11.22 -10.15 -0.56
CA THR A 325 -9.89 -10.06 -1.17
C THR A 325 -9.52 -11.37 -1.85
N ILE A 326 -9.17 -11.30 -3.14
CA ILE A 326 -8.76 -12.44 -3.94
C ILE A 326 -7.23 -12.48 -3.97
N MET A 327 -6.62 -13.47 -3.34
CA MET A 327 -5.18 -13.67 -3.31
C MET A 327 -4.77 -14.82 -4.25
N ALA A 328 -3.63 -14.66 -4.93
CA ALA A 328 -3.13 -15.70 -5.84
C ALA A 328 -2.71 -16.98 -5.10
N SER A 329 -2.28 -16.86 -3.85
CA SER A 329 -1.87 -17.96 -2.96
C SER A 329 -1.88 -17.48 -1.51
N ASP A 330 -1.69 -18.39 -0.56
CA ASP A 330 -1.58 -18.06 0.87
C ASP A 330 -0.35 -17.19 1.16
N PHE A 331 -0.57 -15.89 1.23
CA PHE A 331 0.39 -14.89 1.69
C PHE A 331 -0.07 -14.30 3.02
N LYS A 332 -0.19 -15.13 4.07
CA LYS A 332 -0.70 -14.72 5.40
C LYS A 332 -0.13 -13.42 5.90
N LEU A 333 1.17 -13.23 5.70
CA LEU A 333 1.87 -12.01 6.11
C LEU A 333 1.25 -10.72 5.53
N TRP A 334 0.62 -10.79 4.35
CA TRP A 334 0.08 -9.64 3.62
C TRP A 334 -1.44 -9.67 3.45
N GLN A 335 -2.13 -10.51 4.21
CA GLN A 335 -3.60 -10.48 4.17
C GLN A 335 -4.11 -9.13 4.69
N PRO A 336 -5.12 -8.50 4.06
CA PRO A 336 -5.69 -7.26 4.59
C PRO A 336 -6.27 -7.48 5.99
N LEU A 337 -6.07 -6.50 6.87
CA LEU A 337 -6.66 -6.47 8.21
C LEU A 337 -8.14 -6.08 8.19
N GLY A 338 -8.79 -6.16 9.35
CA GLY A 338 -10.18 -5.73 9.52
C GLY A 338 -11.18 -6.73 8.91
N ASP A 339 -12.31 -6.21 8.47
CA ASP A 339 -13.44 -7.01 7.96
C ASP A 339 -13.17 -7.49 6.52
N SER A 340 -12.17 -8.36 6.36
CA SER A 340 -11.77 -8.92 5.06
C SER A 340 -12.02 -10.43 5.02
N LEU A 341 -12.84 -10.88 4.07
CA LEU A 341 -12.91 -12.29 3.68
C LEU A 341 -11.87 -12.54 2.58
N VAL A 342 -10.87 -13.34 2.89
CA VAL A 342 -9.78 -13.67 1.96
C VAL A 342 -10.08 -14.98 1.24
N LEU A 343 -10.07 -14.94 -0.08
CA LEU A 343 -10.18 -16.11 -0.95
C LEU A 343 -8.81 -16.41 -1.56
N GLU A 344 -8.32 -17.61 -1.30
CA GLU A 344 -6.99 -18.06 -1.74
C GLU A 344 -7.05 -18.85 -3.03
N GLY A 345 -6.35 -18.39 -4.04
CA GLY A 345 -6.18 -19.08 -5.31
C GLY A 345 -5.07 -20.13 -5.27
N LYS A 346 -5.08 -21.02 -6.25
CA LYS A 346 -4.06 -22.07 -6.44
C LYS A 346 -2.89 -21.53 -7.28
N GLY A 347 -2.12 -20.57 -6.73
CA GLY A 347 -0.99 -19.92 -7.38
C GLY A 347 -1.35 -18.78 -8.34
N LYS A 348 -2.64 -18.59 -8.66
CA LYS A 348 -3.16 -17.51 -9.51
C LYS A 348 -4.54 -17.08 -9.01
N ALA A 349 -4.81 -15.78 -8.98
CA ALA A 349 -6.10 -15.23 -8.56
C ALA A 349 -7.26 -15.78 -9.40
N LYS A 350 -7.07 -15.97 -10.70
CA LYS A 350 -8.07 -16.55 -11.61
C LYS A 350 -8.56 -17.96 -11.27
N SER A 351 -7.91 -18.66 -10.34
CA SER A 351 -8.39 -19.97 -9.88
C SER A 351 -9.49 -19.87 -8.83
N VAL A 352 -9.77 -18.68 -8.30
CA VAL A 352 -10.95 -18.38 -7.49
C VAL A 352 -12.11 -18.13 -8.44
N THR A 353 -13.21 -18.88 -8.29
CA THR A 353 -14.35 -18.77 -9.21
C THR A 353 -15.25 -17.59 -8.85
N PRO A 354 -16.03 -17.03 -9.82
CA PRO A 354 -17.02 -16.00 -9.53
C PRO A 354 -18.04 -16.41 -8.45
N GLU A 355 -18.43 -17.67 -8.39
CA GLU A 355 -19.35 -18.21 -7.39
C GLU A 355 -18.76 -18.14 -5.98
N GLN A 356 -17.45 -18.42 -5.82
CA GLN A 356 -16.77 -18.29 -4.54
C GLN A 356 -16.73 -16.82 -4.08
N VAL A 357 -16.43 -15.89 -5.00
CA VAL A 357 -16.42 -14.46 -4.71
C VAL A 357 -17.82 -13.97 -4.35
N CYS A 358 -18.84 -14.39 -5.11
CA CYS A 358 -20.24 -14.04 -4.88
C CYS A 358 -20.72 -14.52 -3.50
N LYS A 359 -20.40 -15.77 -3.13
CA LYS A 359 -20.72 -16.31 -1.80
C LYS A 359 -20.04 -15.50 -0.67
N ALA A 360 -18.76 -15.19 -0.80
CA ALA A 360 -18.04 -14.38 0.18
C ALA A 360 -18.61 -12.96 0.29
N PHE A 361 -18.96 -12.37 -0.85
CA PHE A 361 -19.65 -11.07 -0.92
C PHE A 361 -20.98 -11.11 -0.18
N SER A 362 -21.83 -12.12 -0.42
CA SER A 362 -23.11 -12.27 0.27
C SER A 362 -22.93 -12.35 1.80
N CYS A 363 -21.92 -13.09 2.27
CA CYS A 363 -21.61 -13.15 3.71
C CYS A 363 -21.22 -11.76 4.26
N GLN A 364 -20.44 -10.98 3.53
CA GLN A 364 -20.07 -9.63 3.95
C GLN A 364 -21.29 -8.69 3.95
N VAL A 365 -22.13 -8.74 2.92
CA VAL A 365 -23.34 -7.92 2.86
C VAL A 365 -24.28 -8.25 4.00
N GLU A 366 -24.50 -9.53 4.28
CA GLU A 366 -25.33 -9.96 5.40
C GLU A 366 -24.78 -9.50 6.74
N ALA A 367 -23.47 -9.65 6.97
CA ALA A 367 -22.83 -9.26 8.22
C ALA A 367 -22.89 -7.75 8.50
N HIS A 368 -22.81 -6.91 7.47
CA HIS A 368 -22.67 -5.46 7.63
C HIS A 368 -23.93 -4.66 7.32
N PHE A 369 -24.85 -5.19 6.52
CA PHE A 369 -26.01 -4.44 6.01
C PHE A 369 -27.36 -5.09 6.33
N ASN A 370 -27.38 -6.25 6.98
CA ASN A 370 -28.63 -6.88 7.43
C ASN A 370 -29.42 -5.92 8.34
N GLY A 371 -30.73 -5.78 8.06
CA GLY A 371 -31.59 -4.82 8.78
C GLY A 371 -31.49 -3.37 8.31
N THR A 372 -30.72 -3.09 7.25
CA THR A 372 -30.68 -1.78 6.60
C THR A 372 -31.42 -1.81 5.27
N GLY A 373 -31.79 -0.64 4.71
CA GLY A 373 -32.35 -0.54 3.35
C GLY A 373 -31.40 -1.04 2.26
N LYS A 374 -30.11 -1.15 2.56
CA LYS A 374 -29.07 -1.64 1.64
C LYS A 374 -29.02 -3.17 1.48
N TYR A 375 -29.62 -3.93 2.39
CA TYR A 375 -29.68 -5.40 2.28
C TYR A 375 -30.96 -5.82 1.55
N GLN A 376 -30.86 -6.01 0.23
CA GLN A 376 -32.00 -6.35 -0.63
C GLN A 376 -31.70 -7.59 -1.50
N PRO A 377 -31.60 -8.79 -0.88
CA PRO A 377 -31.46 -10.04 -1.63
C PRO A 377 -32.72 -10.31 -2.46
N ARG A 378 -32.56 -11.01 -3.59
CA ARG A 378 -33.67 -11.51 -4.43
C ARG A 378 -34.17 -12.82 -3.93
#